data_4cb23a935ba3c2e3f280fb74784933ac
#
_entry.id   4cb23a935ba3c2e3f280fb74784933ac
#
_cell.length_a   1.000
_cell.length_b   1.000
_cell.length_c   1.000
_cell.angle_alpha   90.00
_cell.angle_beta   90.00
_cell.angle_gamma   90.00
#
_symmetry.space_group_name_H-M   'P 1'
#
loop_
_entity.id
_entity.type
_entity.pdbx_description
1 polymer ?
#
loop_
_entity_poly.entity_id
_entity_poly.type
_entity_poly.pdbx_seq_one_letter_code
_entity_poly.pdbx_strand_id
1 'polypeptide(L)'
;EEKYREYQREHLDDVLEPGVAFPFIRRLLDLNDLSDRERLVEVVILSRNDPETGMRVMRSVERHDLDITRAIFMQGRAPYQFMGPLSMSVFLSANEDDVREAIDMGFAAGHVMGHAAPDDGDADLRIAFDFDGVLADDSAERVFQSEGLDGYQESESALAAVPLDRGPMADFLEKINR
;
A
#
# COMPACT_ATOMS: atom_id res chain seq x y z
N GLU A 1 11.92 -10.23 23.95
CA GLU A 1 10.48 -9.88 23.77
C GLU A 1 9.92 -9.16 25.01
N GLU A 2 10.10 -9.70 26.24
CA GLU A 2 9.52 -9.11 27.46
C GLU A 2 10.03 -7.68 27.74
N LYS A 3 11.33 -7.43 27.60
CA LYS A 3 11.90 -6.06 27.71
C LYS A 3 11.36 -5.08 26.67
N TYR A 4 11.06 -5.56 25.48
CA TYR A 4 10.47 -4.74 24.43
C TYR A 4 9.02 -4.36 24.78
N ARG A 5 8.23 -5.29 25.29
CA ARG A 5 6.86 -5.02 25.74
C ARG A 5 6.84 -4.06 26.95
N GLU A 6 7.75 -4.24 27.91
CA GLU A 6 7.91 -3.33 29.05
C GLU A 6 8.22 -1.92 28.57
N TYR A 7 9.18 -1.75 27.66
CA TYR A 7 9.49 -0.47 27.04
C TYR A 7 8.26 0.15 26.35
N GLN A 8 7.49 -0.63 25.58
CA GLN A 8 6.29 -0.13 24.92
C GLN A 8 5.20 0.31 25.90
N ARG A 9 5.06 -0.38 27.05
CA ARG A 9 4.13 0.02 28.09
C ARG A 9 4.53 1.33 28.77
N GLU A 10 5.82 1.49 29.07
CA GLU A 10 6.36 2.71 29.67
C GLU A 10 6.23 3.93 28.75
N HIS A 11 6.29 3.70 27.43
CA HIS A 11 6.24 4.73 26.39
C HIS A 11 4.88 4.76 25.65
N LEU A 12 3.84 4.25 26.30
CA LEU A 12 2.51 4.09 25.67
C LEU A 12 1.90 5.42 25.20
N ASP A 13 2.18 6.50 25.91
CA ASP A 13 1.71 7.86 25.62
C ASP A 13 2.67 8.68 24.75
N ASP A 14 3.87 8.14 24.48
CA ASP A 14 4.85 8.77 23.60
C ASP A 14 4.42 8.54 22.15
N VAL A 15 4.02 9.62 21.48
CA VAL A 15 3.56 9.60 20.08
C VAL A 15 4.68 9.15 19.16
N LEU A 16 4.39 8.24 18.26
CA LEU A 16 5.30 7.85 17.19
C LEU A 16 5.41 8.97 16.16
N GLU A 17 6.64 9.25 15.74
CA GLU A 17 6.88 10.24 14.70
C GLU A 17 6.32 9.78 13.34
N PRO A 18 5.84 10.72 12.49
CA PRO A 18 5.38 10.41 11.15
C PRO A 18 6.44 9.72 10.30
N GLY A 19 6.08 8.59 9.70
CA GLY A 19 6.92 7.87 8.76
C GLY A 19 6.78 8.38 7.32
N VAL A 20 7.54 7.78 6.40
CA VAL A 20 7.60 8.15 4.98
C VAL A 20 6.23 8.15 4.29
N ALA A 21 5.39 7.18 4.59
CA ALA A 21 4.06 7.06 3.99
C ALA A 21 3.01 7.98 4.63
N PHE A 22 3.33 8.67 5.72
CA PHE A 22 2.37 9.45 6.48
C PHE A 22 1.65 10.53 5.66
N PRO A 23 2.34 11.38 4.85
CA PRO A 23 1.68 12.39 4.03
C PRO A 23 0.72 11.77 3.00
N PHE A 24 1.12 10.66 2.40
CA PHE A 24 0.28 9.92 1.44
C PHE A 24 -0.98 9.36 2.10
N ILE A 25 -0.84 8.71 3.26
CA ILE A 25 -1.98 8.14 4.00
C ILE A 25 -2.94 9.24 4.45
N ARG A 26 -2.44 10.38 4.92
CA ARG A 26 -3.28 11.53 5.28
C ARG A 26 -4.12 12.00 4.10
N ARG A 27 -3.47 12.27 2.95
CA ARG A 27 -4.17 12.71 1.73
C ARG A 27 -5.18 11.69 1.20
N LEU A 28 -4.91 10.39 1.36
CA LEU A 28 -5.90 9.35 1.05
C LEU A 28 -7.11 9.41 1.98
N LEU A 29 -6.90 9.61 3.28
CA LEU A 29 -8.00 9.71 4.25
C LEU A 29 -8.82 10.99 4.04
N ASP A 30 -8.18 12.10 3.63
CA ASP A 30 -8.84 13.39 3.33
C ASP A 30 -9.84 13.25 2.16
N LEU A 31 -9.74 12.23 1.29
CA LEU A 31 -10.76 11.94 0.28
C LEU A 31 -12.14 11.64 0.90
N ASN A 32 -12.19 11.19 2.14
CA ASN A 32 -13.46 10.94 2.82
C ASN A 32 -14.27 12.23 3.05
N ASP A 33 -13.61 13.39 3.10
CA ASP A 33 -14.27 14.69 3.23
C ASP A 33 -15.08 15.09 1.97
N LEU A 34 -14.88 14.38 0.86
CA LEU A 34 -15.63 14.61 -0.38
C LEU A 34 -17.04 13.98 -0.34
N SER A 35 -17.36 13.16 0.64
CA SER A 35 -18.64 12.47 0.74
C SER A 35 -19.17 12.40 2.17
N ASP A 36 -20.32 13.02 2.42
CA ASP A 36 -21.07 12.91 3.69
C ASP A 36 -21.86 11.59 3.83
N ARG A 37 -21.93 10.79 2.76
CA ARG A 37 -22.83 9.62 2.69
C ARG A 37 -22.13 8.29 2.90
N GLU A 38 -20.89 8.19 2.43
CA GLU A 38 -20.14 6.95 2.45
C GLU A 38 -18.65 7.23 2.64
N ARG A 39 -17.98 6.29 3.28
CA ARG A 39 -16.54 6.32 3.41
C ARG A 39 -15.90 5.84 2.10
N LEU A 40 -15.19 6.73 1.42
CA LEU A 40 -14.56 6.43 0.12
C LEU A 40 -13.27 5.61 0.28
N VAL A 41 -12.50 5.91 1.33
CA VAL A 41 -11.23 5.25 1.60
C VAL A 41 -11.20 4.73 3.02
N GLU A 42 -10.76 3.50 3.19
CA GLU A 42 -10.42 2.91 4.48
C GLU A 42 -8.97 2.49 4.50
N VAL A 43 -8.25 2.92 5.52
CA VAL A 43 -6.89 2.48 5.82
C VAL A 43 -6.95 1.53 7.01
N VAL A 44 -6.31 0.36 6.87
CA VAL A 44 -6.19 -0.64 7.93
C VAL A 44 -4.72 -0.86 8.23
N ILE A 45 -4.33 -0.81 9.50
CA ILE A 45 -2.97 -1.12 9.90
C ILE A 45 -2.80 -2.63 9.98
N LEU A 46 -1.86 -3.16 9.23
CA LEU A 46 -1.43 -4.55 9.29
C LEU A 46 -0.01 -4.61 9.86
N SER A 47 0.21 -5.35 10.94
CA SER A 47 1.50 -5.37 11.61
C SER A 47 1.86 -6.76 12.16
N ARG A 48 3.14 -7.11 12.08
CA ARG A 48 3.70 -8.28 12.75
C ARG A 48 3.89 -8.08 14.27
N ASN A 49 3.72 -6.87 14.78
CA ASN A 49 3.81 -6.56 16.19
C ASN A 49 2.77 -7.33 17.01
N ASP A 50 3.00 -7.40 18.32
CA ASP A 50 1.98 -7.89 19.25
C ASP A 50 0.93 -6.80 19.58
N PRO A 51 -0.24 -7.19 20.14
CA PRO A 51 -1.29 -6.25 20.47
C PRO A 51 -0.91 -5.19 21.51
N GLU A 52 0.02 -5.47 22.44
CA GLU A 52 0.46 -4.49 23.44
C GLU A 52 1.22 -3.35 22.76
N THR A 53 2.15 -3.68 21.87
CA THR A 53 2.83 -2.69 21.00
C THR A 53 1.81 -1.94 20.13
N GLY A 54 0.79 -2.65 19.65
CA GLY A 54 -0.30 -2.09 18.87
C GLY A 54 -1.07 -0.96 19.56
N MET A 55 -1.17 -0.97 20.88
CA MET A 55 -1.84 0.10 21.62
C MET A 55 -1.15 1.46 21.45
N ARG A 56 0.18 1.50 21.47
CA ARG A 56 0.95 2.73 21.21
C ARG A 56 0.73 3.22 19.79
N VAL A 57 0.69 2.31 18.81
CA VAL A 57 0.40 2.66 17.42
C VAL A 57 -0.99 3.31 17.31
N MET A 58 -2.03 2.70 17.90
CA MET A 58 -3.38 3.26 17.83
C MET A 58 -3.52 4.59 18.56
N ARG A 59 -2.84 4.79 19.69
CA ARG A 59 -2.77 6.11 20.35
C ARG A 59 -2.07 7.16 19.50
N SER A 60 -1.02 6.77 18.76
CA SER A 60 -0.33 7.69 17.85
C SER A 60 -1.23 8.06 16.67
N VAL A 61 -2.00 7.11 16.13
CA VAL A 61 -3.03 7.36 15.10
C VAL A 61 -4.03 8.42 15.59
N GLU A 62 -4.57 8.25 16.80
CA GLU A 62 -5.50 9.21 17.42
C GLU A 62 -4.86 10.60 17.61
N ARG A 63 -3.62 10.65 18.10
CA ARG A 63 -2.88 11.92 18.32
C ARG A 63 -2.53 12.65 17.04
N HIS A 64 -2.36 11.93 15.95
CA HIS A 64 -2.13 12.50 14.61
C HIS A 64 -3.43 12.81 13.85
N ASP A 65 -4.58 12.61 14.50
CA ASP A 65 -5.90 12.85 13.91
C ASP A 65 -6.11 12.09 12.58
N LEU A 66 -5.68 10.83 12.54
CA LEU A 66 -5.89 9.96 11.39
C LEU A 66 -7.15 9.11 11.59
N ASP A 67 -8.09 9.16 10.64
CA ASP A 67 -9.31 8.34 10.67
C ASP A 67 -9.01 6.86 10.33
N ILE A 68 -8.20 6.22 11.17
CA ILE A 68 -7.87 4.78 11.08
C ILE A 68 -8.45 4.08 12.30
N THR A 69 -9.52 3.31 12.10
CA THR A 69 -10.25 2.65 13.18
C THR A 69 -9.96 1.16 13.29
N ARG A 70 -9.27 0.57 12.30
CA ARG A 70 -8.97 -0.86 12.28
C ARG A 70 -7.48 -1.14 12.20
N ALA A 71 -7.04 -2.10 13.03
CA ALA A 71 -5.67 -2.61 13.00
C ALA A 71 -5.65 -4.11 13.30
N ILE A 72 -4.73 -4.82 12.70
CA ILE A 72 -4.50 -6.25 12.91
C ILE A 72 -3.04 -6.45 13.31
N PHE A 73 -2.83 -6.95 14.53
CA PHE A 73 -1.53 -7.22 15.10
C PHE A 73 -1.33 -8.75 15.19
N MET A 74 -0.31 -9.28 14.50
CA MET A 74 -0.18 -10.69 14.19
C MET A 74 0.87 -11.44 14.99
N GLN A 75 1.55 -10.79 15.92
CA GLN A 75 2.52 -11.42 16.82
C GLN A 75 3.58 -12.25 16.05
N GLY A 76 4.26 -11.63 15.09
CA GLY A 76 5.30 -12.22 14.25
C GLY A 76 4.80 -12.89 12.96
N ARG A 77 3.49 -13.13 12.82
CA ARG A 77 2.92 -13.76 11.62
C ARG A 77 2.72 -12.74 10.50
N ALA A 78 2.67 -13.24 9.27
CA ALA A 78 2.45 -12.43 8.07
C ALA A 78 1.06 -11.77 8.07
N PRO A 79 0.96 -10.45 7.92
CA PRO A 79 -0.32 -9.74 8.00
C PRO A 79 -1.11 -9.71 6.68
N TYR A 80 -0.44 -9.85 5.53
CA TYR A 80 -1.05 -9.69 4.20
C TYR A 80 -2.12 -10.75 3.87
N GLN A 81 -2.18 -11.89 4.58
CA GLN A 81 -3.23 -12.89 4.42
C GLN A 81 -4.66 -12.35 4.64
N PHE A 82 -4.81 -11.20 5.26
CA PHE A 82 -6.09 -10.53 5.48
C PHE A 82 -6.54 -9.63 4.33
N MET A 83 -5.69 -9.40 3.32
CA MET A 83 -6.03 -8.54 2.19
C MET A 83 -7.29 -9.03 1.45
N GLY A 84 -7.33 -10.32 1.08
CA GLY A 84 -8.48 -10.91 0.39
C GLY A 84 -9.77 -10.84 1.21
N PRO A 85 -9.81 -11.40 2.45
CA PRO A 85 -11.00 -11.35 3.30
C PRO A 85 -11.54 -9.95 3.61
N LEU A 86 -10.67 -8.94 3.64
CA LEU A 86 -11.05 -7.55 3.89
C LEU A 86 -11.20 -6.72 2.60
N SER A 87 -11.11 -7.36 1.43
CA SER A 87 -11.23 -6.70 0.12
C SER A 87 -10.30 -5.49 -0.05
N MET A 88 -9.09 -5.60 0.49
CA MET A 88 -8.08 -4.55 0.39
C MET A 88 -7.55 -4.44 -1.03
N SER A 89 -7.34 -3.22 -1.51
CA SER A 89 -6.91 -2.94 -2.88
C SER A 89 -5.41 -2.89 -3.03
N VAL A 90 -4.67 -2.50 -1.98
CA VAL A 90 -3.21 -2.40 -2.02
C VAL A 90 -2.62 -2.64 -0.62
N PHE A 91 -1.46 -3.26 -0.58
CA PHE A 91 -0.64 -3.42 0.63
C PHE A 91 0.65 -2.62 0.50
N LEU A 92 0.94 -1.76 1.46
CA LEU A 92 2.17 -0.98 1.51
C LEU A 92 2.99 -1.38 2.73
N SER A 93 4.25 -1.75 2.53
CA SER A 93 5.15 -2.12 3.60
C SER A 93 6.58 -1.63 3.37
N ALA A 94 7.28 -1.30 4.44
CA ALA A 94 8.72 -1.05 4.39
C ALA A 94 9.54 -2.36 4.45
N ASN A 95 8.90 -3.50 4.65
CA ASN A 95 9.53 -4.81 4.60
C ASN A 95 9.41 -5.38 3.18
N GLU A 96 10.53 -5.47 2.48
CA GLU A 96 10.60 -5.96 1.10
C GLU A 96 10.14 -7.41 0.97
N ASP A 97 10.45 -8.27 1.94
CA ASP A 97 10.04 -9.68 1.91
C ASP A 97 8.51 -9.82 2.02
N ASP A 98 7.86 -9.03 2.89
CA ASP A 98 6.40 -9.00 3.00
C ASP A 98 5.73 -8.52 1.69
N VAL A 99 6.34 -7.55 1.01
CA VAL A 99 5.84 -7.05 -0.28
C VAL A 99 5.97 -8.13 -1.34
N ARG A 100 7.14 -8.78 -1.44
CA ARG A 100 7.37 -9.85 -2.40
C ARG A 100 6.41 -11.02 -2.21
N GLU A 101 6.26 -11.49 -0.95
CA GLU A 101 5.32 -12.58 -0.65
C GLU A 101 3.86 -12.21 -0.95
N ALA A 102 3.45 -10.95 -0.71
CA ALA A 102 2.11 -10.48 -1.07
C ALA A 102 1.89 -10.49 -2.60
N ILE A 103 2.89 -10.06 -3.38
CA ILE A 103 2.86 -10.10 -4.85
C ILE A 103 2.78 -11.55 -5.34
N ASP A 104 3.59 -12.46 -4.79
CA ASP A 104 3.58 -13.89 -5.15
C ASP A 104 2.22 -14.56 -4.87
N MET A 105 1.46 -14.04 -3.89
CA MET A 105 0.09 -14.44 -3.61
C MET A 105 -0.97 -13.77 -4.50
N GLY A 106 -0.56 -12.93 -5.45
CA GLY A 106 -1.45 -12.22 -6.38
C GLY A 106 -2.07 -10.94 -5.82
N PHE A 107 -1.54 -10.39 -4.73
CA PHE A 107 -2.01 -9.11 -4.19
C PHE A 107 -1.23 -7.93 -4.77
N ALA A 108 -1.93 -6.82 -5.01
CA ALA A 108 -1.27 -5.55 -5.26
C ALA A 108 -0.48 -5.11 -4.03
N ALA A 109 0.82 -4.92 -4.16
CA ALA A 109 1.66 -4.49 -3.06
C ALA A 109 2.76 -3.54 -3.52
N GLY A 110 3.20 -2.64 -2.63
CA GLY A 110 4.25 -1.67 -2.90
C GLY A 110 5.24 -1.55 -1.74
N HIS A 111 6.52 -1.45 -2.07
CA HIS A 111 7.59 -1.23 -1.10
C HIS A 111 7.74 0.25 -0.78
N VAL A 112 7.56 0.61 0.48
CA VAL A 112 7.77 1.97 0.98
C VAL A 112 9.25 2.19 1.24
N MET A 113 9.91 2.94 0.38
CA MET A 113 11.33 3.22 0.47
C MET A 113 11.62 4.31 1.51
N GLY A 114 12.72 4.16 2.28
CA GLY A 114 13.04 4.94 3.47
C GLY A 114 13.45 6.41 3.24
N HIS A 115 13.30 6.96 2.06
CA HIS A 115 13.68 8.33 1.72
C HIS A 115 12.49 9.07 1.11
N ALA A 116 11.77 9.84 1.93
CA ALA A 116 10.75 10.75 1.43
C ALA A 116 11.38 12.12 1.15
N ALA A 117 10.87 12.79 0.11
CA ALA A 117 11.00 14.24 0.04
C ALA A 117 10.27 14.87 1.24
N PRO A 118 10.74 16.03 1.74
CA PRO A 118 10.01 16.76 2.76
C PRO A 118 8.55 16.98 2.31
N ASP A 119 7.60 16.78 3.21
CA ASP A 119 6.21 17.14 2.95
C ASP A 119 6.13 18.66 2.77
N ASP A 120 5.70 19.10 1.61
CA ASP A 120 5.56 20.52 1.27
C ASP A 120 4.27 21.14 1.80
N GLY A 121 3.43 20.33 2.48
CA GLY A 121 2.14 20.75 3.02
C GLY A 121 1.05 20.92 1.96
N ASP A 122 1.30 20.54 0.70
CA ASP A 122 0.28 20.49 -0.34
C ASP A 122 -0.77 19.44 -0.01
N ALA A 123 -2.04 19.81 -0.03
CA ALA A 123 -3.15 18.90 0.28
C ALA A 123 -3.53 17.99 -0.90
N ASP A 124 -3.07 18.30 -2.12
CA ASP A 124 -3.44 17.52 -3.29
C ASP A 124 -2.83 16.12 -3.26
N LEU A 125 -3.67 15.11 -3.49
CA LEU A 125 -3.21 13.74 -3.72
C LEU A 125 -2.81 13.55 -5.18
N ARG A 126 -1.51 13.33 -5.42
CA ARG A 126 -0.96 13.02 -6.75
C ARG A 126 -0.28 11.67 -6.69
N ILE A 127 -0.74 10.73 -7.52
CA ILE A 127 -0.19 9.38 -7.60
C ILE A 127 0.30 9.16 -9.01
N ALA A 128 1.53 8.72 -9.16
CA ALA A 128 2.08 8.25 -10.43
C ALA A 128 2.08 6.73 -10.45
N PHE A 129 1.62 6.16 -11.54
CA PHE A 129 1.69 4.73 -11.81
C PHE A 129 2.60 4.50 -13.01
N ASP A 130 3.43 3.48 -12.94
CA ASP A 130 4.00 2.88 -14.12
C ASP A 130 2.91 2.11 -14.87
N PHE A 131 3.13 1.81 -16.14
CA PHE A 131 2.10 1.16 -16.96
C PHE A 131 2.34 -0.36 -17.02
N ASP A 132 3.50 -0.79 -17.55
CA ASP A 132 3.80 -2.19 -17.77
C ASP A 132 4.08 -2.93 -16.45
N GLY A 133 3.41 -4.04 -16.21
CA GLY A 133 3.50 -4.80 -14.97
C GLY A 133 2.84 -4.13 -13.76
N VAL A 134 2.21 -2.96 -13.93
CA VAL A 134 1.55 -2.19 -12.85
C VAL A 134 0.07 -1.96 -13.17
N LEU A 135 -0.27 -1.20 -14.20
CA LEU A 135 -1.64 -0.98 -14.65
C LEU A 135 -2.07 -1.99 -15.71
N ALA A 136 -1.17 -2.37 -16.60
CA ALA A 136 -1.30 -3.50 -17.50
C ALA A 136 -0.45 -4.68 -17.01
N ASP A 137 -0.64 -5.85 -17.58
CA ASP A 137 0.22 -7.00 -17.33
C ASP A 137 1.64 -6.76 -17.89
N ASP A 138 2.58 -7.65 -17.59
CA ASP A 138 3.98 -7.57 -18.01
C ASP A 138 4.28 -8.36 -19.30
N SER A 139 3.24 -8.68 -20.10
CA SER A 139 3.39 -9.50 -21.30
C SER A 139 4.33 -8.88 -22.33
N ALA A 140 4.23 -7.57 -22.56
CA ALA A 140 5.07 -6.81 -23.47
C ALA A 140 6.54 -6.83 -23.03
N GLU A 141 6.81 -6.61 -21.74
CA GLU A 141 8.17 -6.67 -21.17
C GLU A 141 8.77 -8.08 -21.28
N ARG A 142 7.98 -9.13 -21.04
CA ARG A 142 8.43 -10.52 -21.21
C ARG A 142 8.83 -10.84 -22.65
N VAL A 143 8.09 -10.36 -23.64
CA VAL A 143 8.46 -10.49 -25.05
C VAL A 143 9.76 -9.75 -25.34
N PHE A 144 9.89 -8.52 -24.85
CA PHE A 144 11.12 -7.75 -25.00
C PHE A 144 12.35 -8.47 -24.41
N GLN A 145 12.22 -9.04 -23.22
CA GLN A 145 13.31 -9.77 -22.54
C GLN A 145 13.68 -11.08 -23.26
N SER A 146 12.70 -11.76 -23.88
CA SER A 146 12.95 -13.05 -24.54
C SER A 146 13.38 -12.93 -26.00
N GLU A 147 12.85 -11.96 -26.73
CA GLU A 147 12.99 -11.84 -28.20
C GLU A 147 13.68 -10.52 -28.63
N GLY A 148 13.94 -9.62 -27.68
CA GLY A 148 14.57 -8.33 -27.95
C GLY A 148 13.62 -7.33 -28.64
N LEU A 149 14.21 -6.24 -29.14
CA LEU A 149 13.45 -5.13 -29.70
C LEU A 149 12.63 -5.51 -30.94
N ASP A 150 13.16 -6.36 -31.80
CA ASP A 150 12.49 -6.75 -33.06
C ASP A 150 11.25 -7.59 -32.75
N GLY A 151 11.35 -8.59 -31.86
CA GLY A 151 10.21 -9.40 -31.42
C GLY A 151 9.16 -8.59 -30.67
N TYR A 152 9.59 -7.64 -29.85
CA TYR A 152 8.68 -6.69 -29.18
C TYR A 152 7.88 -5.86 -30.21
N GLN A 153 8.53 -5.25 -31.21
CA GLN A 153 7.86 -4.43 -32.21
C GLN A 153 6.89 -5.24 -33.08
N GLU A 154 7.24 -6.48 -33.42
CA GLU A 154 6.36 -7.39 -34.17
C GLU A 154 5.12 -7.77 -33.34
N SER A 155 5.31 -8.13 -32.07
CA SER A 155 4.22 -8.45 -31.13
C SER A 155 3.30 -7.25 -30.92
N GLU A 156 3.81 -6.06 -30.64
CA GLU A 156 3.04 -4.84 -30.46
C GLU A 156 2.22 -4.50 -31.72
N SER A 157 2.81 -4.65 -32.89
CA SER A 157 2.12 -4.41 -34.16
C SER A 157 0.99 -5.42 -34.41
N ALA A 158 1.21 -6.67 -34.06
CA ALA A 158 0.20 -7.73 -34.21
C ALA A 158 -0.97 -7.60 -33.20
N LEU A 159 -0.67 -7.11 -32.01
CA LEU A 159 -1.62 -7.00 -30.90
C LEU A 159 -2.19 -5.57 -30.72
N ALA A 160 -1.86 -4.62 -31.58
CA ALA A 160 -2.24 -3.20 -31.44
C ALA A 160 -3.75 -2.94 -31.22
N ALA A 161 -4.62 -3.86 -31.65
CA ALA A 161 -6.06 -3.79 -31.45
C ALA A 161 -6.58 -4.61 -30.25
N VAL A 162 -5.70 -5.33 -29.55
CA VAL A 162 -6.05 -6.18 -28.41
C VAL A 162 -5.63 -5.44 -27.14
N PRO A 163 -6.58 -5.09 -26.24
CA PRO A 163 -6.22 -4.49 -24.95
C PRO A 163 -5.35 -5.45 -24.14
N LEU A 164 -4.34 -4.92 -23.46
CA LEU A 164 -3.54 -5.67 -22.50
C LEU A 164 -4.42 -6.14 -21.32
N ASP A 165 -4.03 -7.23 -20.71
CA ASP A 165 -4.68 -7.70 -19.49
C ASP A 165 -4.37 -6.73 -18.32
N ARG A 166 -5.23 -6.78 -17.31
CA ARG A 166 -5.15 -5.87 -16.15
C ARG A 166 -3.95 -6.20 -15.29
N GLY A 167 -3.15 -5.20 -14.98
CA GLY A 167 -2.07 -5.30 -14.01
C GLY A 167 -2.58 -5.26 -12.55
N PRO A 168 -1.68 -5.53 -11.58
CA PRO A 168 -2.05 -5.65 -10.16
C PRO A 168 -2.65 -4.38 -9.55
N MET A 169 -2.26 -3.19 -10.04
CA MET A 169 -2.74 -1.90 -9.50
C MET A 169 -3.98 -1.36 -10.22
N ALA A 170 -4.49 -2.03 -11.26
CA ALA A 170 -5.62 -1.56 -12.03
C ALA A 170 -6.90 -1.42 -11.18
N ASP A 171 -7.16 -2.36 -10.25
CA ASP A 171 -8.31 -2.29 -9.34
C ASP A 171 -8.23 -1.09 -8.38
N PHE A 172 -7.04 -0.79 -7.85
CA PHE A 172 -6.82 0.37 -6.99
C PHE A 172 -7.07 1.68 -7.75
N LEU A 173 -6.50 1.82 -8.96
CA LEU A 173 -6.71 3.00 -9.80
C LEU A 173 -8.18 3.19 -10.16
N GLU A 174 -8.88 2.13 -10.52
CA GLU A 174 -10.31 2.18 -10.85
C GLU A 174 -11.17 2.66 -9.66
N LYS A 175 -10.84 2.21 -8.45
CA LYS A 175 -11.55 2.62 -7.23
C LYS A 175 -11.30 4.08 -6.85
N ILE A 176 -10.09 4.61 -7.04
CA ILE A 176 -9.79 6.03 -6.78
C ILE A 176 -10.52 6.96 -7.77
N ASN A 177 -10.78 6.51 -8.99
CA ASN A 177 -11.41 7.33 -10.04
C ASN A 177 -12.95 7.27 -10.03
N ARG A 178 -13.57 6.62 -9.07
CA ARG A 178 -15.04 6.59 -8.88
C ARG A 178 -15.52 7.75 -8.04
#